data_26e906d408ef1e7a27380a3773468c75
#
_entry.id   26e906d408ef1e7a27380a3773468c75
#
_cell.length_a   1.000
_cell.length_b   1.000
_cell.length_c   1.000
_cell.angle_alpha   90.00
_cell.angle_beta   90.00
_cell.angle_gamma   90.00
#
_symmetry.space_group_name_H-M   'P 1'
#
loop_
_entity.id
_entity.type
_entity.pdbx_description
1 polymer ?
#
loop_
_entity_poly.entity_id
_entity_poly.type
_entity_poly.pdbx_seq_one_letter_code
_entity_poly.pdbx_strand_id
1 'polypeptide(L)'
;HVMERQLPHVWKGFYRQALDIESVRIVQENLTRLEQGELPQSTRSNFPRPSAHRLAKMRDYGTQDLLIYDPPGETFNSDEGIERYAHFVRNARCVLFLVSVVDLEEPKASDLYRLLNTYVLGMGRLGAKTKRQHLIVAYTKADLLLDAFADLSAVNEHLRNGHEDSSLTRPRRYQRELEAVSKELATYTESELGAQNFANLAASAFRTVSYCTVSALGSPPEHGFLATAIEPRGVVDPLMWLLRRS
;
A
#
# COMPACT_ATOMS: atom_id res chain seq x y z
N HIS A 1 -10.05 6.04 7.54
CA HIS A 1 -11.10 6.88 6.96
C HIS A 1 -11.89 6.13 5.88
N VAL A 2 -11.26 5.67 4.77
CA VAL A 2 -11.96 4.97 3.66
C VAL A 2 -12.76 3.75 4.14
N MET A 3 -12.13 2.85 4.92
CA MET A 3 -12.79 1.64 5.44
C MET A 3 -13.94 1.94 6.41
N GLU A 4 -13.92 3.08 7.08
CA GLU A 4 -14.94 3.47 8.07
C GLU A 4 -16.08 4.29 7.45
N ARG A 5 -15.76 5.14 6.48
CA ARG A 5 -16.67 6.14 5.94
C ARG A 5 -17.19 5.82 4.53
N GLN A 6 -16.35 5.23 3.66
CA GLN A 6 -16.71 5.02 2.26
C GLN A 6 -17.18 3.59 1.97
N LEU A 7 -16.40 2.56 2.34
CA LEU A 7 -16.73 1.17 2.02
C LEU A 7 -18.10 0.70 2.57
N PRO A 8 -18.60 1.13 3.75
CA PRO A 8 -19.93 0.78 4.20
C PRO A 8 -21.07 1.27 3.28
N HIS A 9 -20.85 2.38 2.57
CA HIS A 9 -21.81 2.88 1.58
C HIS A 9 -21.74 2.12 0.26
N VAL A 10 -20.55 1.65 -0.12
CA VAL A 10 -20.31 0.92 -1.36
C VAL A 10 -20.75 -0.55 -1.26
N TRP A 11 -20.39 -1.21 -0.16
CA TRP A 11 -20.73 -2.63 0.08
C TRP A 11 -21.75 -2.75 1.19
N LYS A 12 -22.99 -3.03 0.82
CA LYS A 12 -24.11 -3.14 1.76
C LYS A 12 -23.78 -4.09 2.91
N GLY A 13 -23.80 -3.54 4.12
CA GLY A 13 -23.54 -4.27 5.36
C GLY A 13 -22.05 -4.53 5.66
N PHE A 14 -21.13 -3.98 4.88
CA PHE A 14 -19.71 -4.00 5.21
C PHE A 14 -19.45 -3.33 6.55
N TYR A 15 -18.60 -3.93 7.34
CA TYR A 15 -18.02 -3.30 8.52
C TYR A 15 -16.60 -3.80 8.77
N ARG A 16 -15.80 -2.94 9.38
CA ARG A 16 -14.49 -3.28 9.92
C ARG A 16 -14.59 -3.40 11.44
N GLN A 17 -14.03 -4.46 11.99
CA GLN A 17 -13.92 -4.69 13.41
C GLN A 17 -12.44 -4.83 13.77
N ALA A 18 -11.93 -4.01 14.69
CA ALA A 18 -10.64 -4.27 15.32
C ALA A 18 -10.77 -5.49 16.24
N LEU A 19 -9.79 -6.40 16.18
CA LEU A 19 -9.84 -7.67 16.90
C LEU A 19 -9.14 -7.63 18.27
N ASP A 20 -8.48 -6.52 18.59
CA ASP A 20 -7.83 -6.29 19.88
C ASP A 20 -7.96 -4.82 20.31
N ILE A 21 -7.80 -4.58 21.61
CA ILE A 21 -8.01 -3.25 22.21
C ILE A 21 -7.00 -2.21 21.72
N GLU A 22 -5.77 -2.62 21.43
CA GLU A 22 -4.73 -1.73 20.95
C GLU A 22 -5.03 -1.26 19.53
N SER A 23 -5.49 -2.17 18.66
CA SER A 23 -5.97 -1.83 17.32
C SER A 23 -7.16 -0.86 17.37
N VAL A 24 -8.08 -1.00 18.34
CA VAL A 24 -9.17 -0.04 18.56
C VAL A 24 -8.61 1.34 18.89
N ARG A 25 -7.69 1.42 19.87
CA ARG A 25 -7.09 2.66 20.34
C ARG A 25 -6.37 3.40 19.20
N ILE A 26 -5.47 2.70 18.49
CA ILE A 26 -4.71 3.28 17.37
C ILE A 26 -5.63 3.86 16.28
N VAL A 27 -6.69 3.12 15.93
CA VAL A 27 -7.64 3.59 14.93
C VAL A 27 -8.39 4.83 15.40
N GLN A 28 -8.88 4.83 16.64
CA GLN A 28 -9.60 5.98 17.18
C GLN A 28 -8.72 7.22 17.29
N GLU A 29 -7.48 7.07 17.79
CA GLU A 29 -6.52 8.16 17.85
C GLU A 29 -6.23 8.77 16.49
N ASN A 30 -5.97 7.91 15.48
CA ASN A 30 -5.68 8.37 14.11
C ASN A 30 -6.90 9.04 13.45
N LEU A 31 -8.11 8.51 13.65
CA LEU A 31 -9.33 9.11 13.12
C LEU A 31 -9.59 10.47 13.77
N THR A 32 -9.46 10.58 15.09
CA THR A 32 -9.63 11.84 15.83
C THR A 32 -8.64 12.90 15.32
N ARG A 33 -7.37 12.55 15.12
CA ARG A 33 -6.37 13.48 14.57
C ARG A 33 -6.75 13.96 13.19
N LEU A 34 -7.10 13.03 12.29
CA LEU A 34 -7.53 13.38 10.93
C LEU A 34 -8.77 14.28 10.93
N GLU A 35 -9.74 14.05 11.83
CA GLU A 35 -10.93 14.90 11.99
C GLU A 35 -10.58 16.29 12.54
N GLN A 36 -9.50 16.42 13.30
CA GLN A 36 -8.94 17.68 13.79
C GLN A 36 -8.03 18.38 12.74
N GLY A 37 -7.84 17.78 11.58
CA GLY A 37 -6.95 18.31 10.54
C GLY A 37 -5.47 18.01 10.81
N GLU A 38 -5.16 17.12 11.77
CA GLU A 38 -3.79 16.75 12.11
C GLU A 38 -3.38 15.45 11.42
N LEU A 39 -2.08 15.32 11.14
CA LEU A 39 -1.52 14.08 10.62
C LEU A 39 -1.31 13.02 11.73
N PRO A 40 -1.50 11.73 11.43
CA PRO A 40 -1.06 10.65 12.31
C PRO A 40 0.43 10.74 12.62
N GLN A 41 0.80 10.31 13.82
CA GLN A 41 2.23 10.26 14.19
C GLN A 41 2.95 9.14 13.44
N SER A 42 4.25 9.35 13.15
CA SER A 42 5.10 8.31 12.56
C SER A 42 5.28 7.13 13.53
N THR A 43 5.41 5.94 12.97
CA THR A 43 5.70 4.71 13.75
C THR A 43 7.12 4.78 14.32
N ARG A 44 7.25 4.75 15.66
CA ARG A 44 8.54 4.88 16.37
C ARG A 44 8.98 3.60 17.09
N SER A 45 8.17 2.54 17.08
CA SER A 45 8.48 1.31 17.82
C SER A 45 9.30 0.33 16.97
N ASN A 46 10.42 -0.14 17.51
CA ASN A 46 11.25 -1.20 16.87
C ASN A 46 10.53 -2.56 16.86
N PHE A 47 9.47 -2.73 17.64
CA PHE A 47 8.67 -3.94 17.72
C PHE A 47 7.19 -3.61 17.54
N PRO A 48 6.75 -3.28 16.32
CA PRO A 48 5.36 -2.97 16.08
C PRO A 48 4.52 -4.22 16.35
N ARG A 49 3.48 -4.05 17.16
CA ARG A 49 2.44 -5.07 17.24
C ARG A 49 1.60 -5.01 15.96
N PRO A 50 1.19 -6.16 15.42
CA PRO A 50 0.28 -6.14 14.29
C PRO A 50 -1.04 -5.49 14.70
N SER A 51 -1.60 -4.67 13.85
CA SER A 51 -3.01 -4.31 13.96
C SER A 51 -3.86 -5.42 13.33
N ALA A 52 -4.83 -5.91 14.09
CA ALA A 52 -5.68 -7.02 13.70
C ALA A 52 -7.11 -6.53 13.43
N HIS A 53 -7.61 -6.81 12.24
CA HIS A 53 -8.92 -6.34 11.79
C HIS A 53 -9.70 -7.45 11.10
N ARG A 54 -10.99 -7.52 11.38
CA ARG A 54 -11.96 -8.28 10.60
C ARG A 54 -12.65 -7.35 9.62
N LEU A 55 -12.58 -7.70 8.34
CA LEU A 55 -13.33 -7.06 7.26
C LEU A 55 -14.49 -7.98 6.91
N ALA A 56 -15.70 -7.60 7.29
CA ALA A 56 -16.87 -8.46 7.15
C ALA A 56 -17.78 -8.00 6.01
N LYS A 57 -18.44 -8.95 5.37
CA LYS A 57 -19.40 -8.73 4.29
C LYS A 57 -18.82 -7.95 3.10
N MET A 58 -17.55 -8.20 2.79
CA MET A 58 -16.97 -7.67 1.55
C MET A 58 -17.61 -8.35 0.36
N ARG A 59 -18.08 -7.54 -0.58
CA ARG A 59 -18.72 -8.05 -1.80
C ARG A 59 -17.76 -8.96 -2.58
N ASP A 60 -18.20 -10.16 -2.93
CA ASP A 60 -17.45 -11.21 -3.63
C ASP A 60 -16.29 -11.85 -2.84
N TYR A 61 -15.92 -11.32 -1.66
CA TYR A 61 -14.78 -11.81 -0.85
C TYR A 61 -15.20 -12.36 0.52
N GLY A 62 -16.46 -12.13 0.93
CA GLY A 62 -16.96 -12.62 2.22
C GLY A 62 -16.36 -11.88 3.41
N THR A 63 -15.91 -12.64 4.42
CA THR A 63 -15.26 -12.09 5.62
C THR A 63 -13.80 -12.54 5.64
N GLN A 64 -12.89 -11.59 5.90
CA GLN A 64 -11.45 -11.82 5.96
C GLN A 64 -10.88 -11.20 7.22
N ASP A 65 -9.94 -11.87 7.85
CA ASP A 65 -9.14 -11.32 8.94
C ASP A 65 -7.81 -10.81 8.37
N LEU A 66 -7.50 -9.56 8.65
CA LEU A 66 -6.34 -8.84 8.16
C LEU A 66 -5.40 -8.52 9.32
N LEU A 67 -4.17 -8.98 9.23
CA LEU A 67 -3.08 -8.59 10.12
C LEU A 67 -2.15 -7.65 9.36
N ILE A 68 -1.98 -6.44 9.87
CA ILE A 68 -1.11 -5.43 9.29
C ILE A 68 0.07 -5.22 10.22
N TYR A 69 1.27 -5.39 9.69
CA TYR A 69 2.52 -5.01 10.36
C TYR A 69 3.06 -3.76 9.68
N ASP A 70 3.27 -2.70 10.44
CA ASP A 70 3.82 -1.43 10.00
C ASP A 70 5.09 -1.10 10.80
N PRO A 71 6.22 -1.76 10.51
CA PRO A 71 7.48 -1.51 11.20
C PRO A 71 8.11 -0.20 10.69
N PRO A 72 8.98 0.43 11.52
CA PRO A 72 9.79 1.55 11.07
C PRO A 72 10.61 1.20 9.83
N GLY A 73 10.70 2.13 8.88
CA GLY A 73 11.42 1.91 7.62
C GLY A 73 12.89 1.52 7.84
N GLU A 74 13.51 2.01 8.90
CA GLU A 74 14.89 1.71 9.29
C GLU A 74 15.14 0.21 9.54
N THR A 75 14.10 -0.54 9.92
CA THR A 75 14.18 -2.00 10.07
C THR A 75 14.61 -2.69 8.78
N PHE A 76 14.30 -2.11 7.62
CA PHE A 76 14.59 -2.65 6.30
C PHE A 76 15.87 -2.10 5.67
N ASN A 77 16.64 -1.29 6.40
CA ASN A 77 17.90 -0.74 5.91
C ASN A 77 19.04 -1.78 5.87
N SER A 78 18.90 -2.87 6.62
CA SER A 78 19.86 -3.99 6.61
C SER A 78 19.15 -5.34 6.74
N ASP A 79 19.78 -6.37 6.22
CA ASP A 79 19.29 -7.75 6.35
C ASP A 79 19.37 -8.26 7.80
N GLU A 80 20.34 -7.79 8.60
CA GLU A 80 20.38 -8.03 10.05
C GLU A 80 19.21 -7.39 10.78
N GLY A 81 18.78 -6.19 10.37
CA GLY A 81 17.59 -5.51 10.89
C GLY A 81 16.34 -6.34 10.65
N ILE A 82 16.19 -6.90 9.46
CA ILE A 82 15.07 -7.78 9.11
C ILE A 82 15.12 -9.07 9.93
N GLU A 83 16.30 -9.71 10.02
CA GLU A 83 16.48 -10.92 10.80
C GLU A 83 16.13 -10.71 12.28
N ARG A 84 16.53 -9.58 12.85
CA ARG A 84 16.36 -9.29 14.29
C ARG A 84 14.95 -8.81 14.65
N TYR A 85 14.34 -8.00 13.79
CA TYR A 85 13.12 -7.26 14.17
C TYR A 85 11.90 -7.59 13.32
N ALA A 86 12.07 -8.30 12.21
CA ALA A 86 10.98 -8.52 11.26
C ALA A 86 10.64 -10.01 11.04
N HIS A 87 10.79 -10.87 12.08
CA HIS A 87 10.45 -12.30 12.00
C HIS A 87 9.04 -12.58 11.47
N PHE A 88 8.08 -11.66 11.70
CA PHE A 88 6.72 -11.78 11.23
C PHE A 88 6.60 -11.79 9.70
N VAL A 89 7.51 -11.15 8.97
CA VAL A 89 7.49 -11.12 7.49
C VAL A 89 7.63 -12.49 6.87
N ARG A 90 8.23 -13.45 7.59
CA ARG A 90 8.37 -14.84 7.17
C ARG A 90 7.03 -15.48 6.79
N ASN A 91 5.96 -15.13 7.51
CA ASN A 91 4.63 -15.69 7.34
C ASN A 91 3.68 -14.75 6.56
N ALA A 92 4.15 -13.57 6.17
CA ALA A 92 3.34 -12.65 5.39
C ALA A 92 3.03 -13.24 4.02
N ARG A 93 1.79 -13.19 3.60
CA ARG A 93 1.37 -13.60 2.25
C ARG A 93 1.61 -12.52 1.21
N CYS A 94 1.60 -11.27 1.66
CA CYS A 94 1.75 -10.09 0.82
C CYS A 94 2.71 -9.12 1.48
N VAL A 95 3.53 -8.48 0.66
CA VAL A 95 4.41 -7.37 1.02
C VAL A 95 3.92 -6.15 0.29
N LEU A 96 3.61 -5.09 1.03
CA LEU A 96 3.29 -3.79 0.49
C LEU A 96 4.55 -2.93 0.54
N PHE A 97 5.12 -2.66 -0.63
CA PHE A 97 6.32 -1.85 -0.80
C PHE A 97 5.89 -0.43 -1.17
N LEU A 98 5.99 0.48 -0.20
CA LEU A 98 5.58 1.87 -0.36
C LEU A 98 6.73 2.67 -0.98
N VAL A 99 6.49 3.28 -2.12
CA VAL A 99 7.44 4.13 -2.83
C VAL A 99 6.91 5.54 -2.82
N SER A 100 7.56 6.43 -2.07
CA SER A 100 7.23 7.85 -2.13
C SER A 100 7.77 8.44 -3.42
N VAL A 101 6.88 8.96 -4.24
CA VAL A 101 7.27 9.43 -5.57
C VAL A 101 8.03 10.75 -5.50
N VAL A 102 7.70 11.59 -4.54
CA VAL A 102 8.42 12.87 -4.30
C VAL A 102 9.89 12.64 -3.98
N ASP A 103 10.19 11.46 -3.39
CA ASP A 103 11.56 11.10 -3.07
C ASP A 103 12.31 10.45 -4.26
N LEU A 104 11.64 10.27 -5.41
CA LEU A 104 12.23 9.72 -6.63
C LEU A 104 12.84 10.79 -7.55
N GLU A 105 12.77 12.07 -7.20
CA GLU A 105 13.48 13.13 -7.90
C GLU A 105 14.99 12.96 -7.65
N GLU A 106 15.68 12.54 -8.70
CA GLU A 106 17.11 12.19 -8.83
C GLU A 106 17.49 10.74 -8.45
N PRO A 107 18.64 10.20 -8.91
CA PRO A 107 18.84 8.82 -9.41
C PRO A 107 18.64 7.70 -8.39
N LYS A 108 17.46 7.63 -7.78
CA LYS A 108 17.08 6.70 -6.71
C LYS A 108 16.52 5.36 -7.19
N ALA A 109 16.53 5.09 -8.50
CA ALA A 109 16.26 3.75 -9.02
C ALA A 109 17.16 2.67 -8.36
N SER A 110 18.40 3.05 -8.04
CA SER A 110 19.32 2.22 -7.26
C SER A 110 18.84 1.96 -5.83
N ASP A 111 18.15 2.90 -5.20
CA ASP A 111 17.63 2.74 -3.84
C ASP A 111 16.45 1.76 -3.81
N LEU A 112 15.59 1.77 -4.83
CA LEU A 112 14.50 0.78 -4.94
C LEU A 112 15.07 -0.63 -5.03
N TYR A 113 16.07 -0.83 -5.88
CA TYR A 113 16.76 -2.12 -5.99
C TYR A 113 17.42 -2.51 -4.68
N ARG A 114 18.17 -1.61 -4.04
CA ARG A 114 18.88 -1.85 -2.78
C ARG A 114 17.91 -2.28 -1.68
N LEU A 115 16.82 -1.56 -1.48
CA LEU A 115 15.82 -1.88 -0.46
C LEU A 115 15.15 -3.25 -0.71
N LEU A 116 14.76 -3.52 -1.94
CA LEU A 116 14.16 -4.81 -2.29
C LEU A 116 15.15 -5.96 -2.13
N ASN A 117 16.40 -5.77 -2.54
CA ASN A 117 17.46 -6.76 -2.39
C ASN A 117 17.75 -7.04 -0.91
N THR A 118 17.82 -6.01 -0.07
CA THR A 118 17.95 -6.14 1.39
C THR A 118 16.81 -6.98 1.97
N TYR A 119 15.58 -6.72 1.55
CA TYR A 119 14.43 -7.53 1.96
C TYR A 119 14.61 -9.01 1.55
N VAL A 120 14.95 -9.27 0.30
CA VAL A 120 15.15 -10.64 -0.22
C VAL A 120 16.26 -11.38 0.53
N LEU A 121 17.38 -10.72 0.82
CA LEU A 121 18.48 -11.27 1.60
C LEU A 121 18.05 -11.57 3.06
N GLY A 122 17.38 -10.62 3.71
CA GLY A 122 16.86 -10.82 5.07
C GLY A 122 15.88 -11.98 5.16
N MET A 123 15.01 -12.13 4.15
CA MET A 123 14.12 -13.30 4.05
C MET A 123 14.91 -14.62 3.92
N GLY A 124 15.99 -14.60 3.15
CA GLY A 124 16.89 -15.74 3.04
C GLY A 124 17.51 -16.14 4.40
N ARG A 125 17.97 -15.17 5.21
CA ARG A 125 18.47 -15.39 6.58
C ARG A 125 17.41 -15.98 7.50
N LEU A 126 16.16 -15.54 7.37
CA LEU A 126 15.03 -16.09 8.11
C LEU A 126 14.61 -17.51 7.64
N GLY A 127 15.26 -18.06 6.62
CA GLY A 127 14.87 -19.32 6.00
C GLY A 127 13.47 -19.26 5.34
N ALA A 128 13.03 -18.07 4.97
CA ALA A 128 11.73 -17.84 4.35
C ALA A 128 11.84 -17.80 2.82
N LYS A 129 10.70 -18.05 2.16
CA LYS A 129 10.65 -18.11 0.68
C LYS A 129 9.78 -16.97 0.13
N THR A 130 10.41 -15.92 -0.38
CA THR A 130 9.73 -14.81 -1.03
C THR A 130 8.86 -15.25 -2.22
N LYS A 131 9.22 -16.35 -2.89
CA LYS A 131 8.40 -17.00 -3.94
C LYS A 131 6.99 -17.43 -3.50
N ARG A 132 6.70 -17.39 -2.20
CA ARG A 132 5.35 -17.64 -1.67
C ARG A 132 4.59 -16.34 -1.42
N GLN A 133 5.26 -15.21 -1.50
CA GLN A 133 4.70 -13.88 -1.23
C GLN A 133 4.30 -13.16 -2.51
N HIS A 134 3.27 -12.34 -2.42
CA HIS A 134 2.89 -11.36 -3.42
C HIS A 134 3.53 -10.02 -3.06
N LEU A 135 4.14 -9.35 -4.04
CA LEU A 135 4.64 -7.99 -3.89
C LEU A 135 3.62 -7.02 -4.49
N ILE A 136 3.22 -6.03 -3.71
CA ILE A 136 2.43 -4.89 -4.18
C ILE A 136 3.32 -3.66 -4.04
N VAL A 137 3.69 -3.06 -5.15
CA VAL A 137 4.43 -1.79 -5.19
C VAL A 137 3.40 -0.67 -5.27
N ALA A 138 3.35 0.16 -4.26
CA ALA A 138 2.42 1.28 -4.20
C ALA A 138 3.16 2.61 -4.26
N TYR A 139 2.95 3.35 -5.34
CA TYR A 139 3.43 4.72 -5.50
C TYR A 139 2.56 5.64 -4.65
N THR A 140 3.13 6.13 -3.54
CA THR A 140 2.43 7.01 -2.58
C THR A 140 2.60 8.47 -2.94
N LYS A 141 1.73 9.34 -2.40
CA LYS A 141 1.64 10.77 -2.75
C LYS A 141 1.40 10.98 -4.26
N ALA A 142 0.60 10.09 -4.84
CA ALA A 142 0.36 10.07 -6.28
C ALA A 142 -0.40 11.30 -6.81
N ASP A 143 -1.05 12.06 -5.93
CA ASP A 143 -1.62 13.39 -6.22
C ASP A 143 -0.57 14.39 -6.71
N LEU A 144 0.68 14.25 -6.28
CA LEU A 144 1.79 15.11 -6.71
C LEU A 144 2.39 14.73 -8.06
N LEU A 145 1.95 13.61 -8.65
CA LEU A 145 2.50 13.06 -9.89
C LEU A 145 1.52 13.05 -11.05
N LEU A 146 0.40 13.71 -10.94
CA LEU A 146 -0.57 13.75 -12.03
C LEU A 146 0.07 14.19 -13.36
N ASP A 147 1.01 15.13 -13.30
CA ASP A 147 1.74 15.60 -14.49
C ASP A 147 2.74 14.55 -15.01
N ALA A 148 3.46 13.87 -14.12
CA ALA A 148 4.38 12.80 -14.52
C ALA A 148 3.64 11.56 -15.07
N PHE A 149 2.38 11.37 -14.69
CA PHE A 149 1.52 10.30 -15.21
C PHE A 149 0.61 10.75 -16.36
N ALA A 150 0.82 11.95 -16.93
CA ALA A 150 -0.04 12.48 -17.97
C ALA A 150 -0.18 11.55 -19.18
N ASP A 151 0.90 10.88 -19.57
CA ASP A 151 0.95 9.93 -20.68
C ASP A 151 0.48 8.51 -20.32
N LEU A 152 0.25 8.22 -19.02
CA LEU A 152 -0.26 6.95 -18.53
C LEU A 152 -1.79 7.02 -18.42
N SER A 153 -2.49 6.66 -19.48
CA SER A 153 -3.93 6.89 -19.59
C SER A 153 -4.75 6.20 -18.52
N ALA A 154 -4.46 4.93 -18.22
CA ALA A 154 -5.19 4.16 -17.20
C ALA A 154 -4.88 4.67 -15.78
N VAL A 155 -3.62 5.05 -15.51
CA VAL A 155 -3.20 5.61 -14.21
C VAL A 155 -3.87 6.96 -13.99
N ASN A 156 -3.82 7.84 -14.99
CA ASN A 156 -4.37 9.19 -14.92
C ASN A 156 -5.90 9.16 -14.74
N GLU A 157 -6.59 8.33 -15.55
CA GLU A 157 -8.04 8.13 -15.40
C GLU A 157 -8.40 7.60 -14.02
N HIS A 158 -7.68 6.60 -13.54
CA HIS A 158 -7.90 6.00 -12.22
C HIS A 158 -7.70 7.01 -11.08
N LEU A 159 -6.65 7.83 -11.14
CA LEU A 159 -6.38 8.87 -10.14
C LEU A 159 -7.38 10.03 -10.20
N ARG A 160 -7.82 10.44 -11.39
CA ARG A 160 -8.77 11.55 -11.56
C ARG A 160 -10.18 11.17 -11.17
N ASN A 161 -10.64 9.99 -11.58
CA ASN A 161 -12.00 9.53 -11.29
C ASN A 161 -12.16 9.16 -9.82
N GLY A 162 -11.06 9.03 -9.09
CA GLY A 162 -11.08 8.65 -7.67
C GLY A 162 -11.77 7.31 -7.47
N HIS A 163 -12.16 7.06 -6.25
CA HIS A 163 -13.07 5.95 -5.94
C HIS A 163 -14.51 6.42 -6.17
N GLU A 164 -14.90 6.60 -7.43
CA GLU A 164 -16.33 6.65 -7.69
C GLU A 164 -16.91 5.36 -7.15
N ASP A 165 -17.83 5.48 -6.21
CA ASP A 165 -18.54 4.37 -5.55
C ASP A 165 -19.04 3.33 -6.54
N SER A 166 -19.30 3.74 -7.78
CA SER A 166 -19.78 2.89 -8.87
C SER A 166 -18.80 1.79 -9.31
N SER A 167 -17.49 2.03 -9.30
CA SER A 167 -16.52 1.03 -9.76
C SER A 167 -16.26 -0.04 -8.68
N LEU A 168 -16.18 0.34 -7.42
CA LEU A 168 -16.04 -0.60 -6.29
C LEU A 168 -17.30 -1.46 -6.07
N THR A 169 -18.48 -1.01 -6.50
CA THR A 169 -19.69 -1.84 -6.48
C THR A 169 -19.59 -3.07 -7.39
N ARG A 170 -18.62 -3.09 -8.31
CA ARG A 170 -18.35 -4.18 -9.26
C ARG A 170 -16.90 -4.67 -9.13
N PRO A 171 -16.55 -5.45 -8.09
CA PRO A 171 -15.15 -5.79 -7.78
C PRO A 171 -14.37 -6.40 -8.95
N ARG A 172 -15.00 -7.22 -9.78
CA ARG A 172 -14.36 -7.80 -10.98
C ARG A 172 -14.03 -6.78 -12.07
N ARG A 173 -14.84 -5.71 -12.20
CA ARG A 173 -14.56 -4.62 -13.13
C ARG A 173 -13.40 -3.78 -12.57
N TYR A 174 -13.48 -3.43 -11.30
CA TYR A 174 -12.44 -2.69 -10.61
C TYR A 174 -11.08 -3.40 -10.70
N GLN A 175 -11.05 -4.71 -10.53
CA GLN A 175 -9.81 -5.49 -10.69
C GLN A 175 -9.21 -5.40 -12.09
N ARG A 176 -10.02 -5.37 -13.14
CA ARG A 176 -9.51 -5.18 -14.52
C ARG A 176 -8.94 -3.78 -14.73
N GLU A 177 -9.56 -2.78 -14.13
CA GLU A 177 -9.04 -1.41 -14.14
C GLU A 177 -7.68 -1.37 -13.42
N LEU A 178 -7.54 -2.00 -12.24
CA LEU A 178 -6.28 -2.14 -11.54
C LEU A 178 -5.21 -2.92 -12.33
N GLU A 179 -5.59 -3.90 -13.14
CA GLU A 179 -4.64 -4.61 -14.01
C GLU A 179 -4.06 -3.68 -15.08
N ALA A 180 -4.88 -2.83 -15.67
CA ALA A 180 -4.41 -1.83 -16.65
C ALA A 180 -3.46 -0.83 -15.99
N VAL A 181 -3.84 -0.28 -14.83
CA VAL A 181 -3.00 0.60 -14.02
C VAL A 181 -1.67 -0.06 -13.66
N SER A 182 -1.72 -1.30 -13.18
CA SER A 182 -0.52 -2.05 -12.79
C SER A 182 0.43 -2.29 -13.97
N LYS A 183 -0.10 -2.53 -15.16
CA LYS A 183 0.70 -2.72 -16.37
C LYS A 183 1.41 -1.42 -16.80
N GLU A 184 0.70 -0.30 -16.80
CA GLU A 184 1.31 1.00 -17.14
C GLU A 184 2.39 1.38 -16.12
N LEU A 185 2.13 1.20 -14.81
CA LEU A 185 3.10 1.48 -13.76
C LEU A 185 4.33 0.55 -13.81
N ALA A 186 4.16 -0.71 -14.21
CA ALA A 186 5.30 -1.61 -14.43
C ALA A 186 6.20 -1.07 -15.55
N THR A 187 5.63 -0.68 -16.69
CA THR A 187 6.37 -0.07 -17.80
C THR A 187 7.04 1.25 -17.36
N TYR A 188 6.34 2.11 -16.64
CA TYR A 188 6.89 3.35 -16.07
C TYR A 188 8.09 3.08 -15.16
N THR A 189 7.99 2.06 -14.30
CA THR A 189 9.08 1.65 -13.40
C THR A 189 10.32 1.24 -14.17
N GLU A 190 10.15 0.49 -15.26
CA GLU A 190 11.25 -0.01 -16.06
C GLU A 190 11.86 1.07 -16.96
N SER A 191 11.04 1.84 -17.66
CA SER A 191 11.46 2.75 -18.71
C SER A 191 11.75 4.16 -18.20
N GLU A 192 10.80 4.79 -17.51
CA GLU A 192 10.90 6.19 -17.10
C GLU A 192 11.75 6.36 -15.84
N LEU A 193 11.56 5.48 -14.85
CA LEU A 193 12.39 5.48 -13.64
C LEU A 193 13.75 4.78 -13.85
N GLY A 194 13.95 4.09 -14.98
CA GLY A 194 15.18 3.32 -15.22
C GLY A 194 15.43 2.20 -14.21
N ALA A 195 14.38 1.72 -13.50
CA ALA A 195 14.48 0.76 -12.41
C ALA A 195 14.39 -0.70 -12.89
N GLN A 196 14.98 -1.04 -14.03
CA GLN A 196 14.92 -2.37 -14.62
C GLN A 196 15.44 -3.46 -13.69
N ASN A 197 16.53 -3.19 -12.93
CA ASN A 197 17.08 -4.16 -11.98
C ASN A 197 16.12 -4.45 -10.83
N PHE A 198 15.39 -3.44 -10.35
CA PHE A 198 14.33 -3.62 -9.36
C PHE A 198 13.20 -4.50 -9.92
N ALA A 199 12.71 -4.20 -11.12
CA ALA A 199 11.63 -4.95 -11.76
C ALA A 199 12.02 -6.42 -11.98
N ASN A 200 13.23 -6.67 -12.48
CA ASN A 200 13.76 -8.01 -12.69
C ASN A 200 13.89 -8.80 -11.36
N LEU A 201 14.44 -8.17 -10.31
CA LEU A 201 14.54 -8.78 -9.00
C LEU A 201 13.15 -9.09 -8.43
N ALA A 202 12.21 -8.15 -8.50
CA ALA A 202 10.84 -8.34 -8.05
C ALA A 202 10.18 -9.55 -8.75
N ALA A 203 10.22 -9.60 -10.08
CA ALA A 203 9.66 -10.70 -10.86
C ALA A 203 10.33 -12.04 -10.55
N SER A 204 11.65 -12.05 -10.31
CA SER A 204 12.39 -13.27 -10.00
C SER A 204 12.18 -13.74 -8.57
N ALA A 205 12.02 -12.85 -7.59
CA ALA A 205 11.99 -13.19 -6.18
C ALA A 205 10.59 -13.47 -5.63
N PHE A 206 9.54 -12.87 -6.19
CA PHE A 206 8.18 -12.99 -5.68
C PHE A 206 7.28 -13.88 -6.54
N ARG A 207 6.17 -14.33 -5.95
CA ARG A 207 5.16 -15.12 -6.68
C ARG A 207 4.48 -14.32 -7.75
N THR A 208 4.08 -13.10 -7.42
CA THR A 208 3.53 -12.09 -8.35
C THR A 208 3.95 -10.71 -7.91
N VAL A 209 4.04 -9.80 -8.87
CA VAL A 209 4.22 -8.36 -8.63
C VAL A 209 3.00 -7.64 -9.16
N SER A 210 2.49 -6.69 -8.41
CA SER A 210 1.40 -5.79 -8.82
C SER A 210 1.79 -4.36 -8.43
N TYR A 211 1.34 -3.40 -9.22
CA TYR A 211 1.60 -1.99 -8.99
C TYR A 211 0.29 -1.25 -8.79
N CYS A 212 0.30 -0.21 -7.97
CA CYS A 212 -0.82 0.71 -7.79
C CYS A 212 -0.32 2.10 -7.38
N THR A 213 -1.23 3.07 -7.41
CA THR A 213 -1.00 4.42 -6.93
C THR A 213 -1.84 4.67 -5.69
N VAL A 214 -1.31 5.44 -4.74
CA VAL A 214 -2.02 5.79 -3.51
C VAL A 214 -1.81 7.26 -3.18
N SER A 215 -2.88 8.00 -3.01
CA SER A 215 -2.88 9.28 -2.34
C SER A 215 -3.79 9.21 -1.11
N ALA A 216 -3.21 9.30 0.07
CA ALA A 216 -3.96 9.16 1.32
C ALA A 216 -4.76 10.41 1.66
N LEU A 217 -4.28 11.58 1.27
CA LEU A 217 -4.85 12.88 1.62
C LEU A 217 -5.54 13.57 0.43
N GLY A 218 -5.07 13.33 -0.80
CA GLY A 218 -5.53 13.98 -2.03
C GLY A 218 -4.85 15.33 -2.31
N SER A 219 -4.17 15.88 -1.31
CA SER A 219 -3.39 17.11 -1.41
C SER A 219 -2.25 17.12 -0.40
N PRO A 220 -1.15 17.87 -0.64
CA PRO A 220 -0.07 18.00 0.33
C PRO A 220 -0.53 18.72 1.60
N PRO A 221 -0.06 18.30 2.79
CA PRO A 221 -0.34 19.01 4.03
C PRO A 221 0.48 20.31 4.09
N GLU A 222 -0.09 21.35 4.69
CA GLU A 222 0.57 22.63 4.94
C GLU A 222 0.94 22.73 6.42
N HIS A 223 2.22 22.95 6.73
CA HIS A 223 2.73 23.10 8.12
C HIS A 223 2.29 21.98 9.09
N GLY A 224 2.09 20.75 8.57
CA GLY A 224 1.66 19.60 9.37
C GLY A 224 0.15 19.48 9.58
N PHE A 225 -0.64 20.35 8.97
CA PHE A 225 -2.09 20.33 9.00
C PHE A 225 -2.68 20.04 7.62
N LEU A 226 -3.89 19.50 7.62
CA LEU A 226 -4.64 19.29 6.39
C LEU A 226 -5.19 20.63 5.90
N ALA A 227 -4.76 21.07 4.72
CA ALA A 227 -5.21 22.32 4.11
C ALA A 227 -6.65 22.24 3.57
N THR A 228 -7.12 21.04 3.23
CA THR A 228 -8.42 20.77 2.61
C THR A 228 -9.06 19.52 3.20
N ALA A 229 -10.30 19.24 2.81
CA ALA A 229 -10.93 17.95 3.09
C ALA A 229 -10.09 16.81 2.52
N ILE A 230 -10.03 15.67 3.24
CA ILE A 230 -9.32 14.48 2.80
C ILE A 230 -10.06 13.87 1.61
N GLU A 231 -9.38 13.77 0.47
CA GLU A 231 -9.86 13.13 -0.75
C GLU A 231 -8.94 11.94 -1.12
N PRO A 232 -9.05 10.80 -0.43
CA PRO A 232 -8.17 9.66 -0.68
C PRO A 232 -8.39 9.08 -2.07
N ARG A 233 -7.30 8.73 -2.76
CA ARG A 233 -7.33 8.11 -4.09
C ARG A 233 -6.45 6.86 -4.09
N GLY A 234 -6.93 5.76 -4.69
CA GLY A 234 -6.18 4.50 -4.76
C GLY A 234 -5.94 3.79 -3.43
N VAL A 235 -6.46 4.29 -2.29
CA VAL A 235 -6.17 3.72 -0.95
C VAL A 235 -6.72 2.30 -0.78
N VAL A 236 -7.74 1.93 -1.54
CA VAL A 236 -8.33 0.57 -1.52
C VAL A 236 -7.56 -0.39 -2.42
N ASP A 237 -6.76 0.08 -3.37
CA ASP A 237 -6.09 -0.73 -4.37
C ASP A 237 -5.17 -1.83 -3.80
N PRO A 238 -4.32 -1.54 -2.78
CA PRO A 238 -3.52 -2.58 -2.14
C PRO A 238 -4.38 -3.67 -1.51
N LEU A 239 -5.52 -3.30 -0.91
CA LEU A 239 -6.47 -4.27 -0.35
C LEU A 239 -7.10 -5.12 -1.45
N MET A 240 -7.51 -4.53 -2.57
CA MET A 240 -8.11 -5.27 -3.70
C MET A 240 -7.10 -6.24 -4.32
N TRP A 241 -5.84 -5.86 -4.41
CA TRP A 241 -4.77 -6.76 -4.82
C TRP A 241 -4.56 -7.91 -3.84
N LEU A 242 -4.57 -7.64 -2.53
CA LEU A 242 -4.46 -8.65 -1.48
C LEU A 242 -5.62 -9.65 -1.55
N LEU A 243 -6.86 -9.17 -1.64
CA LEU A 243 -8.07 -10.00 -1.71
C LEU A 243 -8.12 -10.90 -2.96
N ARG A 244 -7.58 -10.44 -4.06
CA ARG A 244 -7.47 -11.25 -5.28
C ARG A 244 -6.53 -12.44 -5.13
N ARG A 245 -5.54 -12.32 -4.24
CA ARG A 245 -4.47 -13.30 -4.04
C ARG A 245 -4.72 -14.23 -2.85
N SER A 246 -5.74 -13.94 -2.03
CA SER A 246 -6.19 -14.80 -0.94
C SER A 246 -7.12 -15.89 -1.46
#